data_a229263af424f73ba18c5326ea10176a
#
_entry.id   a229263af424f73ba18c5326ea10176a
#
_cell.length_a   1.000
_cell.length_b   1.000
_cell.length_c   1.000
_cell.angle_alpha   90.00
_cell.angle_beta   90.00
_cell.angle_gamma   90.00
#
_symmetry.space_group_name_H-M   'P 1'
#
loop_
_entity.id
_entity.type
_entity.pdbx_description
1 polymer ?
#
loop_
_entity_poly.entity_id
_entity_poly.type
_entity_poly.pdbx_seq_one_letter_code
_entity_poly.pdbx_strand_id
1 'polypeptide(L)'
;MAVLDADMPPRDGRPDPDALLEKLQQDEQAAQRGKLRIYFGSNAGVGKTCAMLTAARNEVAQGRDVVAGVVETHGRRETAELLQGLQVLERHRLMHRDYALPEFDLDAALARHPAVLLVDELAHSNVPGSRHPKRWQDVEELLRAGIDVWTTLNVQHLESLNDIVSGIIGIRVRETVPDHLFDEAHEVLVIDLPPDDLLRRLKDGKVYLGPQAERASRHFFRKGNLLALRELTLRRTADRVDAQMRDYRRERSINALWPARERLLVGIAGDPADERLVREAARLAQKLEADWMVVHVASAQRRGAGAARYAAAMKTLALAAEFGAETATLPGMDVAEALVACAREHLSLIHISEPTRPLY
;
A
#
# COMPACT_ATOMS: atom_id res chain seq x y z
N MET A 1 37.59 33.90 23.53
CA MET A 1 36.81 32.65 23.77
C MET A 1 35.92 32.51 22.57
N ALA A 2 36.38 31.75 21.58
CA ALA A 2 35.70 31.58 20.29
C ALA A 2 34.74 30.41 20.38
N VAL A 3 33.48 30.68 20.05
CA VAL A 3 32.42 29.66 19.88
C VAL A 3 32.71 29.01 18.52
N LEU A 4 33.01 27.72 18.55
CA LEU A 4 33.20 26.92 17.36
C LEU A 4 31.82 26.64 16.74
N ASP A 5 31.61 27.13 15.51
CA ASP A 5 30.54 26.77 14.59
C ASP A 5 30.66 25.27 14.27
N ALA A 6 29.68 24.49 14.76
CA ALA A 6 29.58 23.05 14.55
C ALA A 6 28.45 22.66 13.60
N ASP A 7 28.14 23.50 12.59
CA ASP A 7 27.04 23.19 11.67
C ASP A 7 27.36 23.66 10.23
N MET A 8 28.43 23.12 9.66
CA MET A 8 28.67 23.26 8.24
C MET A 8 28.61 21.90 7.55
N PRO A 9 27.72 21.69 6.54
CA PRO A 9 27.63 20.43 5.83
C PRO A 9 28.93 20.10 5.10
N PRO A 10 29.36 18.85 5.03
CA PRO A 10 30.60 18.45 4.41
C PRO A 10 30.64 18.83 2.93
N ARG A 11 31.69 19.56 2.51
CA ARG A 11 31.89 20.08 1.15
C ARG A 11 32.27 19.02 0.09
N ASP A 12 32.34 17.74 0.45
CA ASP A 12 32.98 16.70 -0.39
C ASP A 12 32.00 15.65 -0.96
N GLY A 13 30.71 15.83 -0.93
CA GLY A 13 29.73 14.84 -1.51
C GLY A 13 29.89 13.41 -0.97
N ARG A 14 30.69 13.17 0.08
CA ARG A 14 30.79 11.87 0.76
C ARG A 14 29.64 11.74 1.73
N PRO A 15 28.94 10.58 1.73
CA PRO A 15 27.90 10.32 2.73
C PRO A 15 28.51 10.41 4.13
N ASP A 16 27.74 10.96 5.07
CA ASP A 16 28.08 10.99 6.48
C ASP A 16 28.36 9.56 6.97
N PRO A 17 29.54 9.28 7.55
CA PRO A 17 29.89 7.96 8.04
C PRO A 17 28.92 7.41 9.07
N ASP A 18 28.35 8.27 9.93
CA ASP A 18 27.40 7.86 10.95
C ASP A 18 26.05 7.49 10.31
N ALA A 19 25.56 8.25 9.33
CA ALA A 19 24.38 7.92 8.56
C ALA A 19 24.55 6.63 7.74
N LEU A 20 25.76 6.38 7.22
CA LEU A 20 26.06 5.12 6.51
C LEU A 20 26.07 3.93 7.47
N LEU A 21 26.65 4.09 8.67
CA LEU A 21 26.67 3.05 9.71
C LEU A 21 25.25 2.71 10.20
N GLU A 22 24.43 3.74 10.45
CA GLU A 22 23.02 3.55 10.80
C GLU A 22 22.26 2.79 9.70
N LYS A 23 22.49 3.14 8.45
CA LYS A 23 21.88 2.44 7.31
C LYS A 23 22.33 0.98 7.23
N LEU A 24 23.60 0.70 7.39
CA LEU A 24 24.12 -0.68 7.41
C LEU A 24 23.52 -1.50 8.55
N GLN A 25 23.39 -0.92 9.75
CA GLN A 25 22.74 -1.58 10.88
C GLN A 25 21.25 -1.83 10.63
N GLN A 26 20.54 -0.92 10.00
CA GLN A 26 19.15 -1.09 9.60
C GLN A 26 19.01 -2.20 8.54
N ASP A 27 19.91 -2.25 7.55
CA ASP A 27 19.92 -3.27 6.50
C ASP A 27 20.23 -4.68 7.10
N GLU A 28 21.15 -4.76 8.07
CA GLU A 28 21.46 -6.01 8.77
C GLU A 28 20.28 -6.49 9.63
N GLN A 29 19.62 -5.59 10.36
CA GLN A 29 18.42 -5.91 11.14
C GLN A 29 17.26 -6.33 10.23
N ALA A 30 17.07 -5.66 9.09
CA ALA A 30 16.06 -6.03 8.10
C ALA A 30 16.35 -7.41 7.49
N ALA A 31 17.62 -7.77 7.26
CA ALA A 31 18.02 -9.07 6.74
C ALA A 31 17.75 -10.23 7.73
N GLN A 32 17.78 -9.95 9.03
CA GLN A 32 17.50 -10.94 10.08
C GLN A 32 16.00 -11.05 10.41
N ARG A 33 15.20 -10.07 10.01
CA ARG A 33 13.75 -10.06 10.26
C ARG A 33 13.06 -11.12 9.40
N GLY A 34 12.13 -11.87 9.98
CA GLY A 34 11.25 -12.78 9.24
C GLY A 34 10.39 -12.04 8.21
N LYS A 35 9.96 -12.77 7.20
CA LYS A 35 9.21 -12.25 6.06
C LYS A 35 7.71 -12.39 6.28
N LEU A 36 6.96 -11.31 6.07
CA LEU A 36 5.51 -11.32 6.15
C LEU A 36 4.91 -11.58 4.76
N ARG A 37 4.07 -12.62 4.66
CA ARG A 37 3.23 -12.90 3.49
C ARG A 37 1.76 -12.75 3.86
N ILE A 38 1.02 -11.91 3.13
CA ILE A 38 -0.38 -11.63 3.38
C ILE A 38 -1.24 -12.19 2.24
N TYR A 39 -2.17 -13.07 2.55
CA TYR A 39 -3.26 -13.48 1.66
C TYR A 39 -4.40 -12.46 1.80
N PHE A 40 -4.52 -11.57 0.84
CA PHE A 40 -5.39 -10.41 0.89
C PHE A 40 -6.64 -10.61 0.04
N GLY A 41 -7.79 -10.14 0.50
CA GLY A 41 -9.03 -10.26 -0.27
C GLY A 41 -10.12 -9.32 0.21
N SER A 42 -11.17 -9.21 -0.60
CA SER A 42 -12.26 -8.28 -0.34
C SER A 42 -13.11 -8.67 0.87
N ASN A 43 -13.32 -9.97 1.11
CA ASN A 43 -14.31 -10.45 2.07
C ASN A 43 -13.94 -11.82 2.67
N ALA A 44 -14.64 -12.20 3.74
CA ALA A 44 -14.66 -13.58 4.18
C ALA A 44 -15.27 -14.49 3.08
N GLY A 45 -14.72 -15.71 2.94
CA GLY A 45 -15.24 -16.71 1.99
C GLY A 45 -14.63 -16.67 0.59
N VAL A 46 -13.77 -15.69 0.24
CA VAL A 46 -13.07 -15.66 -1.07
C VAL A 46 -12.00 -16.75 -1.21
N GLY A 47 -11.59 -17.41 -0.10
CA GLY A 47 -10.67 -18.55 -0.15
C GLY A 47 -9.26 -18.29 0.38
N LYS A 48 -9.00 -17.18 1.07
CA LYS A 48 -7.67 -16.80 1.59
C LYS A 48 -7.01 -17.90 2.43
N THR A 49 -7.70 -18.38 3.46
CA THR A 49 -7.21 -19.44 4.35
C THR A 49 -6.92 -20.74 3.59
N CYS A 50 -7.80 -21.11 2.63
CA CYS A 50 -7.55 -22.28 1.78
C CYS A 50 -6.30 -22.10 0.91
N ALA A 51 -6.12 -20.92 0.32
CA ALA A 51 -4.93 -20.62 -0.49
C ALA A 51 -3.65 -20.67 0.36
N MET A 52 -3.67 -20.09 1.57
CA MET A 52 -2.58 -20.14 2.54
C MET A 52 -2.22 -21.58 2.90
N LEU A 53 -3.21 -22.41 3.28
CA LEU A 53 -2.99 -23.80 3.66
C LEU A 53 -2.50 -24.65 2.49
N THR A 54 -3.01 -24.43 1.27
CA THR A 54 -2.54 -25.14 0.07
C THR A 54 -1.06 -24.82 -0.20
N ALA A 55 -0.68 -23.56 -0.11
CA ALA A 55 0.71 -23.15 -0.26
C ALA A 55 1.59 -23.73 0.86
N ALA A 56 1.11 -23.74 2.11
CA ALA A 56 1.83 -24.31 3.25
C ALA A 56 2.10 -25.82 3.06
N ARG A 57 1.12 -26.57 2.56
CA ARG A 57 1.31 -28.01 2.25
C ARG A 57 2.35 -28.25 1.18
N ASN A 58 2.43 -27.38 0.17
CA ASN A 58 3.45 -27.47 -0.86
C ASN A 58 4.85 -27.21 -0.29
N GLU A 59 5.02 -26.27 0.62
CA GLU A 59 6.28 -26.01 1.31
C GLU A 59 6.71 -27.20 2.19
N VAL A 60 5.75 -27.78 2.93
CA VAL A 60 6.02 -29.00 3.74
C VAL A 60 6.44 -30.16 2.84
N ALA A 61 5.80 -30.32 1.67
CA ALA A 61 6.17 -31.36 0.71
C ALA A 61 7.59 -31.15 0.14
N GLN A 62 8.09 -29.92 0.15
CA GLN A 62 9.46 -29.57 -0.22
C GLN A 62 10.45 -29.65 0.97
N GLY A 63 10.00 -30.09 2.13
CA GLY A 63 10.83 -30.25 3.33
C GLY A 63 11.01 -28.98 4.17
N ARG A 64 10.27 -27.92 3.91
CA ARG A 64 10.33 -26.70 4.74
C ARG A 64 9.57 -26.89 6.04
N ASP A 65 10.13 -26.39 7.14
CA ASP A 65 9.50 -26.45 8.47
C ASP A 65 8.37 -25.43 8.58
N VAL A 66 7.12 -25.88 8.40
CA VAL A 66 5.91 -25.05 8.44
C VAL A 66 4.99 -25.51 9.56
N VAL A 67 4.58 -24.59 10.41
CA VAL A 67 3.70 -24.85 11.55
C VAL A 67 2.46 -23.94 11.49
N ALA A 68 1.29 -24.51 11.78
CA ALA A 68 0.07 -23.74 11.97
C ALA A 68 -0.01 -23.25 13.43
N GLY A 69 0.22 -21.95 13.65
CA GLY A 69 0.08 -21.31 14.96
C GLY A 69 -1.38 -21.15 15.33
N VAL A 70 -2.13 -20.47 14.48
CA VAL A 70 -3.58 -20.34 14.59
C VAL A 70 -4.21 -20.31 13.20
N VAL A 71 -5.21 -21.16 12.99
CA VAL A 71 -6.03 -21.21 11.77
C VAL A 71 -7.48 -21.35 12.16
N GLU A 72 -8.33 -20.47 11.59
CA GLU A 72 -9.76 -20.48 11.87
C GLU A 72 -10.52 -21.27 10.79
N THR A 73 -10.93 -22.47 11.11
CA THR A 73 -11.70 -23.30 10.18
C THR A 73 -13.16 -22.87 10.06
N HIS A 74 -13.70 -22.19 11.08
CA HIS A 74 -15.12 -21.81 11.19
C HIS A 74 -16.10 -22.96 10.90
N GLY A 75 -15.70 -24.20 11.20
CA GLY A 75 -16.48 -25.40 10.92
C GLY A 75 -16.52 -25.82 9.44
N ARG A 76 -15.71 -25.20 8.58
CA ARG A 76 -15.65 -25.54 7.14
C ARG A 76 -14.82 -26.79 6.92
N ARG A 77 -15.43 -27.79 6.29
CA ARG A 77 -14.79 -29.07 6.01
C ARG A 77 -13.56 -28.92 5.11
N GLU A 78 -13.67 -28.12 4.04
CA GLU A 78 -12.56 -27.88 3.10
C GLU A 78 -11.30 -27.33 3.81
N THR A 79 -11.47 -26.36 4.73
CA THR A 79 -10.36 -25.79 5.50
C THR A 79 -9.78 -26.79 6.50
N ALA A 80 -10.65 -27.58 7.17
CA ALA A 80 -10.22 -28.61 8.12
C ALA A 80 -9.43 -29.73 7.42
N GLU A 81 -9.86 -30.16 6.23
CA GLU A 81 -9.13 -31.15 5.41
C GLU A 81 -7.76 -30.65 4.96
N LEU A 82 -7.63 -29.37 4.59
CA LEU A 82 -6.34 -28.77 4.24
C LEU A 82 -5.39 -28.63 5.43
N LEU A 83 -5.92 -28.47 6.65
CA LEU A 83 -5.13 -28.40 7.87
C LEU A 83 -4.58 -29.77 8.30
N GLN A 84 -5.22 -30.87 7.88
CA GLN A 84 -4.74 -32.22 8.19
C GLN A 84 -3.35 -32.48 7.62
N GLY A 85 -2.48 -33.04 8.46
CA GLY A 85 -1.08 -33.33 8.11
C GLY A 85 -0.10 -32.18 8.27
N LEU A 86 -0.56 -30.97 8.63
CA LEU A 86 0.29 -29.88 9.11
C LEU A 86 0.47 -30.01 10.63
N GLN A 87 1.65 -29.65 11.12
CA GLN A 87 1.86 -29.48 12.57
C GLN A 87 1.07 -28.28 13.03
N VAL A 88 0.27 -28.45 14.09
CA VAL A 88 -0.56 -27.37 14.68
C VAL A 88 -0.09 -27.13 16.11
N LEU A 89 0.10 -25.90 16.51
CA LEU A 89 0.36 -25.52 17.90
C LEU A 89 -0.94 -25.63 18.71
N GLU A 90 -0.80 -26.08 19.96
CA GLU A 90 -1.91 -26.01 20.89
C GLU A 90 -2.24 -24.57 21.23
N ARG A 91 -3.54 -24.27 21.34
CA ARG A 91 -3.99 -22.92 21.70
C ARG A 91 -3.85 -22.74 23.21
N HIS A 92 -3.35 -21.57 23.60
CA HIS A 92 -3.36 -21.15 25.00
C HIS A 92 -4.79 -20.90 25.47
N ARG A 93 -5.15 -21.33 26.65
CA ARG A 93 -6.49 -21.12 27.24
C ARG A 93 -6.43 -19.99 28.27
N LEU A 94 -7.04 -18.86 27.92
CA LEU A 94 -7.14 -17.70 28.80
C LEU A 94 -8.51 -17.62 29.44
N MET A 95 -8.53 -17.41 30.76
CA MET A 95 -9.77 -17.21 31.50
C MET A 95 -10.29 -15.78 31.31
N HIS A 96 -11.48 -15.63 30.75
CA HIS A 96 -12.16 -14.34 30.63
C HIS A 96 -13.62 -14.50 31.06
N ARG A 97 -14.05 -13.78 32.11
CA ARG A 97 -15.44 -13.80 32.64
C ARG A 97 -15.97 -15.24 32.82
N ASP A 98 -15.24 -16.07 33.55
CA ASP A 98 -15.56 -17.47 33.86
C ASP A 98 -15.54 -18.46 32.66
N TYR A 99 -15.14 -18.03 31.48
CA TYR A 99 -14.96 -18.88 30.31
C TYR A 99 -13.51 -19.02 29.93
N ALA A 100 -13.08 -20.25 29.65
CA ALA A 100 -11.74 -20.53 29.09
C ALA A 100 -11.82 -20.35 27.56
N LEU A 101 -11.27 -19.25 27.06
CA LEU A 101 -11.22 -18.95 25.64
C LEU A 101 -9.88 -19.40 25.03
N PRO A 102 -9.93 -20.13 23.91
CA PRO A 102 -8.70 -20.52 23.21
C PRO A 102 -8.13 -19.32 22.43
N GLU A 103 -6.84 -19.05 22.60
CA GLU A 103 -6.14 -17.99 21.92
C GLU A 103 -4.81 -18.51 21.35
N PHE A 104 -4.19 -17.76 20.43
CA PHE A 104 -2.88 -18.07 19.88
C PHE A 104 -1.82 -18.05 20.99
N ASP A 105 -0.98 -19.11 21.03
CA ASP A 105 0.13 -19.21 21.98
C ASP A 105 1.41 -18.64 21.34
N LEU A 106 1.65 -17.36 21.58
CA LEU A 106 2.84 -16.65 21.07
C LEU A 106 4.13 -17.20 21.68
N ASP A 107 4.12 -17.57 22.98
CA ASP A 107 5.30 -18.10 23.66
C ASP A 107 5.71 -19.47 23.11
N ALA A 108 4.74 -20.34 22.89
CA ALA A 108 4.97 -21.64 22.27
C ALA A 108 5.49 -21.47 20.81
N ALA A 109 4.96 -20.50 20.07
CA ALA A 109 5.41 -20.21 18.71
C ALA A 109 6.86 -19.71 18.67
N LEU A 110 7.24 -18.78 19.55
CA LEU A 110 8.61 -18.28 19.69
C LEU A 110 9.57 -19.38 20.12
N ALA A 111 9.18 -20.22 21.09
CA ALA A 111 10.01 -21.35 21.56
C ALA A 111 10.18 -22.42 20.47
N ARG A 112 9.15 -22.70 19.65
CA ARG A 112 9.18 -23.68 18.56
C ARG A 112 10.08 -23.21 17.41
N HIS A 113 10.08 -21.91 17.13
CA HIS A 113 10.87 -21.21 16.12
C HIS A 113 10.85 -21.90 14.73
N PRO A 114 9.68 -22.08 14.10
CA PRO A 114 9.59 -22.71 12.78
C PRO A 114 10.14 -21.78 11.69
N ALA A 115 10.46 -22.33 10.52
CA ALA A 115 10.84 -21.52 9.37
C ALA A 115 9.66 -20.69 8.84
N VAL A 116 8.43 -21.23 8.90
CA VAL A 116 7.19 -20.53 8.55
C VAL A 116 6.10 -20.80 9.58
N LEU A 117 5.46 -19.77 10.06
CA LEU A 117 4.31 -19.87 10.95
C LEU A 117 3.04 -19.33 10.27
N LEU A 118 1.96 -20.11 10.28
CA LEU A 118 0.66 -19.66 9.78
C LEU A 118 -0.13 -19.01 10.91
N VAL A 119 -0.48 -17.74 10.74
CA VAL A 119 -1.27 -16.96 11.71
C VAL A 119 -2.45 -16.34 10.98
N ASP A 120 -3.59 -17.01 11.00
CA ASP A 120 -4.82 -16.58 10.32
C ASP A 120 -5.46 -15.37 11.01
N GLU A 121 -6.22 -14.56 10.24
CA GLU A 121 -6.98 -13.40 10.74
C GLU A 121 -6.10 -12.33 11.44
N LEU A 122 -5.21 -11.68 10.69
CA LEU A 122 -4.27 -10.64 11.18
C LEU A 122 -4.94 -9.54 12.01
N ALA A 123 -6.18 -9.19 11.70
CA ALA A 123 -6.93 -8.11 12.37
C ALA A 123 -7.56 -8.50 13.71
N HIS A 124 -7.48 -9.78 14.09
CA HIS A 124 -8.10 -10.28 15.30
C HIS A 124 -7.71 -9.50 16.55
N SER A 125 -8.68 -9.27 17.43
CA SER A 125 -8.43 -8.71 18.78
C SER A 125 -8.26 -9.85 19.77
N ASN A 126 -7.07 -9.98 20.32
CA ASN A 126 -6.73 -11.06 21.24
C ASN A 126 -7.58 -11.02 22.51
N VAL A 127 -7.74 -12.17 23.14
CA VAL A 127 -8.46 -12.30 24.42
C VAL A 127 -7.76 -11.43 25.49
N PRO A 128 -8.49 -10.67 26.32
CA PRO A 128 -7.90 -9.92 27.42
C PRO A 128 -7.07 -10.82 28.33
N GLY A 129 -5.81 -10.42 28.59
CA GLY A 129 -4.82 -11.22 29.28
C GLY A 129 -3.74 -11.81 28.37
N SER A 130 -3.90 -11.72 27.05
CA SER A 130 -2.85 -11.99 26.10
C SER A 130 -1.70 -10.98 26.24
N ARG A 131 -0.48 -11.36 25.80
CA ARG A 131 0.70 -10.48 25.80
C ARG A 131 0.44 -9.20 25.01
N HIS A 132 -0.17 -9.30 23.84
CA HIS A 132 -0.57 -8.16 23.03
C HIS A 132 -2.09 -8.10 22.87
N PRO A 133 -2.70 -6.91 22.80
CA PRO A 133 -4.12 -6.75 22.61
C PRO A 133 -4.58 -7.09 21.17
N LYS A 134 -3.66 -7.13 20.20
CA LYS A 134 -3.94 -7.35 18.78
C LYS A 134 -3.01 -8.41 18.19
N ARG A 135 -3.55 -9.30 17.38
CA ARG A 135 -2.80 -10.37 16.69
C ARG A 135 -1.69 -9.83 15.78
N TRP A 136 -1.90 -8.70 15.13
CA TRP A 136 -0.86 -8.09 14.32
C TRP A 136 0.40 -7.72 15.14
N GLN A 137 0.27 -7.42 16.43
CA GLN A 137 1.41 -7.15 17.31
C GLN A 137 2.19 -8.44 17.66
N ASP A 138 1.47 -9.57 17.81
CA ASP A 138 2.11 -10.87 17.94
C ASP A 138 2.90 -11.21 16.68
N VAL A 139 2.32 -10.93 15.50
CA VAL A 139 3.01 -11.14 14.21
C VAL A 139 4.26 -10.27 14.11
N GLU A 140 4.23 -9.02 14.54
CA GLU A 140 5.44 -8.19 14.56
C GLU A 140 6.54 -8.75 15.48
N GLU A 141 6.19 -9.31 16.64
CA GLU A 141 7.16 -9.93 17.54
C GLU A 141 7.77 -11.19 16.91
N LEU A 142 6.97 -12.03 16.24
CA LEU A 142 7.45 -13.18 15.48
C LEU A 142 8.41 -12.80 14.34
N LEU A 143 8.07 -11.75 13.59
CA LEU A 143 8.94 -11.24 12.52
C LEU A 143 10.27 -10.72 13.07
N ARG A 144 10.25 -10.00 14.22
CA ARG A 144 11.48 -9.54 14.88
C ARG A 144 12.34 -10.71 15.39
N ALA A 145 11.71 -11.84 15.74
CA ALA A 145 12.41 -13.08 16.11
C ALA A 145 12.97 -13.85 14.90
N GLY A 146 12.79 -13.38 13.66
CA GLY A 146 13.30 -14.04 12.46
C GLY A 146 12.39 -15.13 11.89
N ILE A 147 11.16 -15.27 12.38
CA ILE A 147 10.19 -16.28 11.91
C ILE A 147 9.39 -15.71 10.74
N ASP A 148 9.35 -16.41 9.61
CA ASP A 148 8.47 -16.04 8.50
C ASP A 148 7.02 -16.27 8.89
N VAL A 149 6.16 -15.28 8.65
CA VAL A 149 4.73 -15.36 8.99
C VAL A 149 3.86 -15.26 7.74
N TRP A 150 2.93 -16.20 7.59
CA TRP A 150 1.88 -16.15 6.58
C TRP A 150 0.54 -15.92 7.26
N THR A 151 -0.20 -14.93 6.76
CA THR A 151 -1.45 -14.48 7.38
C THR A 151 -2.51 -14.15 6.36
N THR A 152 -3.75 -13.97 6.81
CA THR A 152 -4.86 -13.52 5.98
C THR A 152 -5.37 -12.15 6.43
N LEU A 153 -5.81 -11.34 5.46
CA LEU A 153 -6.36 -10.02 5.71
C LEU A 153 -7.50 -9.71 4.73
N ASN A 154 -8.57 -9.08 5.23
CA ASN A 154 -9.61 -8.49 4.39
C ASN A 154 -9.37 -6.97 4.29
N VAL A 155 -9.73 -6.38 3.14
CA VAL A 155 -9.62 -4.95 2.88
C VAL A 155 -10.31 -4.08 3.93
N GLN A 156 -11.42 -4.56 4.48
CA GLN A 156 -12.21 -3.86 5.51
C GLN A 156 -11.45 -3.62 6.83
N HIS A 157 -10.37 -4.32 7.05
CA HIS A 157 -9.57 -4.22 8.27
C HIS A 157 -8.36 -3.27 8.13
N LEU A 158 -8.07 -2.72 6.94
CA LEU A 158 -7.07 -1.67 6.79
C LEU A 158 -7.55 -0.37 7.43
N GLU A 159 -6.73 0.22 8.29
CA GLU A 159 -7.11 1.37 9.11
C GLU A 159 -7.49 2.57 8.26
N SER A 160 -6.73 2.89 7.23
CA SER A 160 -6.99 4.02 6.31
C SER A 160 -8.31 3.89 5.54
N LEU A 161 -8.82 2.68 5.35
CA LEU A 161 -10.05 2.41 4.60
C LEU A 161 -11.29 2.28 5.49
N ASN A 162 -11.15 2.36 6.82
CA ASN A 162 -12.24 2.08 7.77
C ASN A 162 -13.48 2.95 7.54
N ASP A 163 -13.30 4.26 7.33
CA ASP A 163 -14.41 5.19 7.11
C ASP A 163 -15.13 4.92 5.78
N ILE A 164 -14.38 4.66 4.70
CA ILE A 164 -14.92 4.32 3.38
C ILE A 164 -15.72 3.01 3.48
N VAL A 165 -15.11 1.99 4.07
CA VAL A 165 -15.75 0.68 4.27
C VAL A 165 -17.01 0.82 5.13
N SER A 166 -16.94 1.59 6.23
CA SER A 166 -18.10 1.84 7.09
C SER A 166 -19.25 2.52 6.33
N GLY A 167 -18.94 3.42 5.41
CA GLY A 167 -19.92 4.03 4.50
C GLY A 167 -20.58 3.03 3.53
N ILE A 168 -19.81 2.06 3.03
CA ILE A 168 -20.30 1.02 2.10
C ILE A 168 -21.20 0.02 2.81
N ILE A 169 -20.74 -0.53 3.95
CA ILE A 169 -21.42 -1.64 4.63
C ILE A 169 -22.42 -1.18 5.70
N GLY A 170 -22.40 0.11 6.09
CA GLY A 170 -23.26 0.67 7.13
C GLY A 170 -22.90 0.25 8.55
N ILE A 171 -21.73 -0.35 8.78
CA ILE A 171 -21.29 -0.86 10.08
C ILE A 171 -19.81 -0.45 10.27
N ARG A 172 -19.47 0.11 11.43
CA ARG A 172 -18.08 0.42 11.76
C ARG A 172 -17.31 -0.86 12.10
N VAL A 173 -16.21 -1.10 11.37
CA VAL A 173 -15.29 -2.20 11.64
C VAL A 173 -14.40 -1.80 12.83
N ARG A 174 -14.38 -2.63 13.88
CA ARG A 174 -13.63 -2.37 15.11
C ARG A 174 -12.22 -2.99 15.11
N GLU A 175 -12.06 -4.04 14.32
CA GLU A 175 -10.80 -4.75 14.19
C GLU A 175 -10.05 -4.19 13.01
N THR A 176 -8.99 -3.43 13.27
CA THR A 176 -8.16 -2.77 12.25
C THR A 176 -6.71 -3.19 12.38
N VAL A 177 -6.01 -3.10 11.26
CA VAL A 177 -4.57 -3.33 11.10
C VAL A 177 -3.97 -2.04 10.56
N PRO A 178 -2.88 -1.54 11.14
CA PRO A 178 -2.15 -0.40 10.59
C PRO A 178 -1.65 -0.66 9.18
N ASP A 179 -1.76 0.35 8.31
CA ASP A 179 -1.42 0.22 6.89
C ASP A 179 0.04 -0.15 6.63
N HIS A 180 0.98 0.28 7.50
CA HIS A 180 2.39 -0.05 7.34
C HIS A 180 2.64 -1.56 7.28
N LEU A 181 1.90 -2.38 8.02
CA LEU A 181 2.05 -3.85 7.95
C LEU A 181 1.70 -4.41 6.57
N PHE A 182 0.71 -3.82 5.90
CA PHE A 182 0.36 -4.19 4.54
C PHE A 182 1.40 -3.67 3.54
N ASP A 183 1.88 -2.45 3.71
CA ASP A 183 2.84 -1.81 2.80
C ASP A 183 4.23 -2.43 2.88
N GLU A 184 4.71 -2.74 4.09
CA GLU A 184 6.01 -3.34 4.36
C GLU A 184 6.01 -4.88 4.23
N ALA A 185 4.86 -5.52 4.02
CA ALA A 185 4.80 -6.96 3.82
C ALA A 185 5.73 -7.39 2.68
N HIS A 186 6.49 -8.48 2.88
CA HIS A 186 7.38 -9.01 1.85
C HIS A 186 6.59 -9.41 0.60
N GLU A 187 5.43 -10.03 0.79
CA GLU A 187 4.57 -10.47 -0.30
C GLU A 187 3.09 -10.29 0.03
N VAL A 188 2.30 -9.79 -0.92
CA VAL A 188 0.84 -9.72 -0.84
C VAL A 188 0.24 -10.48 -2.01
N LEU A 189 -0.53 -11.52 -1.70
CA LEU A 189 -1.23 -12.37 -2.67
C LEU A 189 -2.71 -12.02 -2.67
N VAL A 190 -3.21 -11.48 -3.76
CA VAL A 190 -4.64 -11.15 -3.89
C VAL A 190 -5.44 -12.40 -4.19
N ILE A 191 -6.37 -12.71 -3.30
CA ILE A 191 -7.33 -13.81 -3.47
C ILE A 191 -8.67 -13.19 -3.84
N ASP A 192 -9.03 -13.31 -5.10
CA ASP A 192 -10.22 -12.70 -5.67
C ASP A 192 -11.26 -13.75 -6.07
N LEU A 193 -12.53 -13.40 -5.86
CA LEU A 193 -13.66 -14.19 -6.29
C LEU A 193 -14.78 -13.25 -6.76
N PRO A 194 -15.39 -13.48 -7.94
CA PRO A 194 -16.53 -12.70 -8.40
C PRO A 194 -17.68 -12.69 -7.39
N PRO A 195 -18.40 -11.57 -7.22
CA PRO A 195 -19.48 -11.46 -6.23
C PRO A 195 -20.57 -12.52 -6.36
N ASP A 196 -20.93 -12.91 -7.59
CA ASP A 196 -21.96 -13.92 -7.81
C ASP A 196 -21.51 -15.32 -7.34
N ASP A 197 -20.24 -15.66 -7.49
CA ASP A 197 -19.65 -16.89 -7.00
C ASP A 197 -19.56 -16.89 -5.48
N LEU A 198 -19.21 -15.75 -4.88
CA LEU A 198 -19.19 -15.60 -3.42
C LEU A 198 -20.60 -15.74 -2.81
N LEU A 199 -21.62 -15.14 -3.44
CA LEU A 199 -23.01 -15.28 -3.03
C LEU A 199 -23.49 -16.73 -3.17
N ARG A 200 -23.06 -17.46 -4.20
CA ARG A 200 -23.33 -18.90 -4.35
C ARG A 200 -22.68 -19.69 -3.21
N ARG A 201 -21.39 -19.46 -2.92
CA ARG A 201 -20.70 -20.10 -1.78
C ARG A 201 -21.36 -19.80 -0.44
N LEU A 202 -21.92 -18.59 -0.25
CA LEU A 202 -22.68 -18.24 0.95
C LEU A 202 -23.97 -19.06 1.06
N LYS A 203 -24.71 -19.19 -0.04
CA LYS A 203 -25.94 -20.02 -0.10
C LYS A 203 -25.65 -21.50 0.16
N ASP A 204 -24.53 -22.00 -0.34
CA ASP A 204 -24.07 -23.37 -0.15
C ASP A 204 -23.54 -23.64 1.28
N GLY A 205 -23.57 -22.65 2.20
CA GLY A 205 -23.06 -22.79 3.56
C GLY A 205 -21.54 -22.86 3.67
N LYS A 206 -20.80 -22.50 2.60
CA LYS A 206 -19.33 -22.58 2.55
C LYS A 206 -18.62 -21.35 3.16
N VAL A 207 -19.35 -20.31 3.54
CA VAL A 207 -18.82 -19.08 4.15
C VAL A 207 -19.19 -18.96 5.61
N TYR A 208 -20.49 -19.05 5.90
CA TYR A 208 -21.06 -19.07 7.24
C TYR A 208 -22.06 -20.20 7.35
N LEU A 209 -22.22 -20.76 8.56
CA LEU A 209 -23.14 -21.85 8.83
C LEU A 209 -24.43 -21.31 9.49
N GLY A 210 -25.58 -21.82 9.03
CA GLY A 210 -26.88 -21.60 9.67
C GLY A 210 -27.34 -20.14 9.74
N PRO A 211 -27.94 -19.68 10.86
CA PRO A 211 -28.56 -18.38 11.00
C PRO A 211 -27.60 -17.19 10.81
N GLN A 212 -26.32 -17.43 10.96
CA GLN A 212 -25.29 -16.39 10.70
C GLN A 212 -25.19 -16.02 9.22
N ALA A 213 -25.36 -17.01 8.32
CA ALA A 213 -25.36 -16.79 6.87
C ALA A 213 -26.50 -15.85 6.44
N GLU A 214 -27.72 -16.02 7.02
CA GLU A 214 -28.86 -15.16 6.71
C GLU A 214 -28.66 -13.72 7.17
N ARG A 215 -28.12 -13.51 8.38
CA ARG A 215 -27.83 -12.17 8.90
C ARG A 215 -26.76 -11.47 8.09
N ALA A 216 -25.69 -12.18 7.77
CA ALA A 216 -24.60 -11.68 6.93
C ALA A 216 -25.11 -11.29 5.52
N SER A 217 -25.98 -12.12 4.92
CA SER A 217 -26.55 -11.86 3.60
C SER A 217 -27.41 -10.59 3.56
N ARG A 218 -28.14 -10.29 4.62
CA ARG A 218 -29.07 -9.14 4.65
C ARG A 218 -28.37 -7.78 4.66
N HIS A 219 -27.20 -7.68 5.27
CA HIS A 219 -26.51 -6.41 5.49
C HIS A 219 -25.17 -6.30 4.75
N PHE A 220 -24.28 -7.25 4.96
CA PHE A 220 -22.90 -7.19 4.45
C PHE A 220 -22.79 -7.74 3.02
N PHE A 221 -23.35 -8.93 2.75
CA PHE A 221 -23.20 -9.64 1.46
C PHE A 221 -24.23 -9.19 0.42
N ARG A 222 -24.42 -7.87 0.26
CA ARG A 222 -25.16 -7.32 -0.88
C ARG A 222 -24.21 -7.18 -2.07
N LYS A 223 -24.69 -7.53 -3.27
CA LYS A 223 -23.84 -7.50 -4.48
C LYS A 223 -23.13 -6.16 -4.68
N GLY A 224 -23.80 -5.03 -4.40
CA GLY A 224 -23.19 -3.69 -4.48
C GLY A 224 -22.03 -3.51 -3.50
N ASN A 225 -22.20 -3.92 -2.23
CA ASN A 225 -21.15 -3.86 -1.22
C ASN A 225 -19.96 -4.74 -1.61
N LEU A 226 -20.22 -5.96 -2.11
CA LEU A 226 -19.18 -6.88 -2.55
C LEU A 226 -18.37 -6.34 -3.72
N LEU A 227 -19.03 -5.68 -4.69
CA LEU A 227 -18.37 -5.00 -5.80
C LEU A 227 -17.48 -3.85 -5.31
N ALA A 228 -17.99 -3.01 -4.41
CA ALA A 228 -17.24 -1.87 -3.86
C ALA A 228 -16.02 -2.34 -3.04
N LEU A 229 -16.18 -3.35 -2.18
CA LEU A 229 -15.06 -3.91 -1.41
C LEU A 229 -14.02 -4.59 -2.31
N ARG A 230 -14.46 -5.24 -3.39
CA ARG A 230 -13.56 -5.83 -4.39
C ARG A 230 -12.77 -4.75 -5.12
N GLU A 231 -13.42 -3.66 -5.54
CA GLU A 231 -12.77 -2.50 -6.14
C GLU A 231 -11.72 -1.91 -5.21
N LEU A 232 -12.04 -1.67 -3.93
CA LEU A 232 -11.09 -1.19 -2.94
C LEU A 232 -9.88 -2.12 -2.77
N THR A 233 -10.11 -3.45 -2.78
CA THR A 233 -9.05 -4.45 -2.68
C THR A 233 -8.07 -4.34 -3.86
N LEU A 234 -8.59 -4.27 -5.08
CA LEU A 234 -7.78 -4.18 -6.30
C LEU A 234 -7.04 -2.84 -6.36
N ARG A 235 -7.72 -1.73 -6.03
CA ARG A 235 -7.11 -0.40 -5.98
C ARG A 235 -5.98 -0.33 -4.96
N ARG A 236 -6.21 -0.78 -3.72
CA ARG A 236 -5.18 -0.79 -2.66
C ARG A 236 -3.97 -1.64 -3.03
N THR A 237 -4.20 -2.73 -3.76
CA THR A 237 -3.11 -3.57 -4.27
C THR A 237 -2.34 -2.85 -5.37
N ALA A 238 -3.02 -2.18 -6.29
CA ALA A 238 -2.38 -1.40 -7.36
C ALA A 238 -1.53 -0.27 -6.76
N ASP A 239 -2.04 0.47 -5.75
CA ASP A 239 -1.29 1.53 -5.06
C ASP A 239 0.01 1.02 -4.43
N ARG A 240 -0.03 -0.18 -3.84
CA ARG A 240 1.16 -0.83 -3.29
C ARG A 240 2.18 -1.19 -4.39
N VAL A 241 1.73 -1.75 -5.51
CA VAL A 241 2.62 -2.08 -6.65
C VAL A 241 3.27 -0.81 -7.21
N ASP A 242 2.50 0.28 -7.32
CA ASP A 242 3.01 1.57 -7.78
C ASP A 242 4.07 2.15 -6.81
N ALA A 243 3.87 1.99 -5.50
CA ALA A 243 4.86 2.38 -4.50
C ALA A 243 6.15 1.56 -4.63
N GLN A 244 6.05 0.23 -4.73
CA GLN A 244 7.20 -0.66 -4.96
C GLN A 244 7.95 -0.32 -6.25
N MET A 245 7.23 0.03 -7.32
CA MET A 245 7.85 0.43 -8.58
C MET A 245 8.62 1.76 -8.45
N ARG A 246 8.07 2.72 -7.68
CA ARG A 246 8.77 4.00 -7.39
C ARG A 246 10.07 3.75 -6.61
N ASP A 247 10.02 2.90 -5.57
CA ASP A 247 11.19 2.59 -4.75
C ASP A 247 12.25 1.83 -5.56
N TYR A 248 11.86 0.84 -6.35
CA TYR A 248 12.77 0.11 -7.24
C TYR A 248 13.49 1.03 -8.24
N ARG A 249 12.77 2.01 -8.82
CA ARG A 249 13.37 3.01 -9.71
C ARG A 249 14.36 3.90 -8.99
N ARG A 250 13.99 4.36 -7.79
CA ARG A 250 14.83 5.23 -6.96
C ARG A 250 16.15 4.54 -6.59
N GLU A 251 16.09 3.29 -6.19
CA GLU A 251 17.27 2.49 -5.81
C GLU A 251 18.22 2.23 -6.98
N ARG A 252 17.67 2.04 -8.18
CA ARG A 252 18.45 1.69 -9.37
C ARG A 252 18.77 2.87 -10.28
N SER A 253 18.43 4.10 -9.90
CA SER A 253 18.61 5.30 -10.72
C SER A 253 18.07 5.14 -12.15
N ILE A 254 16.97 4.38 -12.31
CA ILE A 254 16.35 4.13 -13.60
C ILE A 254 15.45 5.31 -13.95
N ASN A 255 15.90 6.16 -14.88
CA ASN A 255 15.13 7.31 -15.36
C ASN A 255 14.08 6.94 -16.42
N ALA A 256 14.03 5.68 -16.88
CA ALA A 256 13.04 5.24 -17.85
C ALA A 256 11.66 5.06 -17.17
N LEU A 257 10.70 5.88 -17.57
CA LEU A 257 9.31 5.82 -17.11
C LEU A 257 8.54 4.75 -17.87
N TRP A 258 7.89 3.83 -17.15
CA TRP A 258 6.89 2.94 -17.74
C TRP A 258 5.51 3.59 -17.54
N PRO A 259 4.66 3.69 -18.57
CA PRO A 259 3.38 4.36 -18.48
C PRO A 259 2.37 3.51 -17.70
N ALA A 260 2.44 3.56 -16.37
CA ALA A 260 1.48 2.86 -15.51
C ALA A 260 0.32 3.77 -15.04
N ARG A 261 0.50 5.10 -15.09
CA ARG A 261 -0.54 6.11 -14.78
C ARG A 261 -0.53 7.24 -15.80
N GLU A 262 -1.68 7.87 -15.99
CA GLU A 262 -1.78 9.12 -16.72
C GLU A 262 -0.98 10.22 -16.00
N ARG A 263 -0.19 10.96 -16.74
CA ARG A 263 0.57 12.11 -16.22
C ARG A 263 0.14 13.37 -16.94
N LEU A 264 -0.12 14.43 -16.18
CA LEU A 264 -0.55 15.71 -16.71
C LEU A 264 0.64 16.65 -16.85
N LEU A 265 0.91 17.14 -18.05
CA LEU A 265 1.91 18.19 -18.30
C LEU A 265 1.23 19.53 -18.59
N VAL A 266 1.63 20.57 -17.87
CA VAL A 266 1.12 21.93 -18.02
C VAL A 266 2.23 22.88 -18.42
N GLY A 267 2.11 23.51 -19.57
CA GLY A 267 3.02 24.54 -20.03
C GLY A 267 2.53 25.94 -19.63
N ILE A 268 3.41 26.75 -19.03
CA ILE A 268 3.10 28.13 -18.64
C ILE A 268 4.04 29.13 -19.34
N ALA A 269 3.50 30.32 -19.66
CA ALA A 269 4.22 31.36 -20.40
C ALA A 269 4.63 32.59 -19.55
N GLY A 270 4.19 32.68 -18.29
CA GLY A 270 4.33 33.83 -17.41
C GLY A 270 3.22 34.88 -17.65
N ASP A 271 2.06 34.43 -18.09
CA ASP A 271 0.89 35.28 -18.29
C ASP A 271 -0.04 35.27 -17.05
N PRO A 272 -0.87 36.31 -16.81
CA PRO A 272 -1.79 36.35 -15.67
C PRO A 272 -2.81 35.21 -15.63
N ALA A 273 -3.09 34.56 -16.77
CA ALA A 273 -4.00 33.43 -16.88
C ALA A 273 -3.41 32.12 -16.34
N ASP A 274 -2.06 32.01 -16.26
CA ASP A 274 -1.36 30.79 -15.85
C ASP A 274 -1.72 30.36 -14.43
N GLU A 275 -1.95 31.30 -13.50
CA GLU A 275 -2.36 30.93 -12.13
C GLU A 275 -3.73 30.23 -12.12
N ARG A 276 -4.65 30.61 -13.01
CA ARG A 276 -5.96 29.96 -13.16
C ARG A 276 -5.78 28.57 -13.77
N LEU A 277 -4.94 28.47 -14.82
CA LEU A 277 -4.62 27.22 -15.50
C LEU A 277 -4.03 26.19 -14.51
N VAL A 278 -3.08 26.63 -13.66
CA VAL A 278 -2.48 25.78 -12.62
C VAL A 278 -3.52 25.28 -11.62
N ARG A 279 -4.45 26.15 -11.16
CA ARG A 279 -5.53 25.70 -10.25
C ARG A 279 -6.51 24.73 -10.90
N GLU A 280 -6.79 24.90 -12.20
CA GLU A 280 -7.65 23.98 -12.96
C GLU A 280 -6.95 22.64 -13.18
N ALA A 281 -5.65 22.67 -13.50
CA ALA A 281 -4.82 21.47 -13.65
C ALA A 281 -4.67 20.69 -12.33
N ALA A 282 -4.49 21.38 -11.20
CA ALA A 282 -4.45 20.76 -9.88
C ALA A 282 -5.75 20.00 -9.57
N ARG A 283 -6.92 20.60 -9.85
CA ARG A 283 -8.22 19.93 -9.68
C ARG A 283 -8.39 18.73 -10.60
N LEU A 284 -7.90 18.84 -11.85
CA LEU A 284 -7.95 17.74 -12.81
C LEU A 284 -7.03 16.60 -12.39
N ALA A 285 -5.78 16.90 -11.99
CA ALA A 285 -4.82 15.92 -11.48
C ALA A 285 -5.37 15.19 -10.24
N GLN A 286 -5.98 15.92 -9.31
CA GLN A 286 -6.63 15.32 -8.14
C GLN A 286 -7.81 14.41 -8.53
N LYS A 287 -8.65 14.85 -9.49
CA LYS A 287 -9.80 14.05 -9.95
C LYS A 287 -9.38 12.77 -10.68
N LEU A 288 -8.27 12.83 -11.44
CA LEU A 288 -7.71 11.70 -12.20
C LEU A 288 -6.74 10.87 -11.36
N GLU A 289 -6.45 11.28 -10.12
CA GLU A 289 -5.39 10.70 -9.27
C GLU A 289 -4.05 10.59 -10.05
N ALA A 290 -3.77 11.59 -10.90
CA ALA A 290 -2.64 11.61 -11.80
C ALA A 290 -1.48 12.43 -11.24
N ASP A 291 -0.26 11.97 -11.44
CA ASP A 291 0.94 12.79 -11.23
C ASP A 291 0.91 13.96 -12.23
N TRP A 292 1.37 15.15 -11.81
CA TRP A 292 1.36 16.30 -12.70
C TRP A 292 2.60 17.17 -12.57
N MET A 293 2.96 17.80 -13.69
CA MET A 293 4.13 18.65 -13.81
C MET A 293 3.77 19.97 -14.47
N VAL A 294 4.33 21.07 -13.97
CA VAL A 294 4.22 22.41 -14.57
C VAL A 294 5.58 22.86 -15.08
N VAL A 295 5.62 23.25 -16.34
CA VAL A 295 6.88 23.58 -17.04
C VAL A 295 6.83 24.97 -17.62
N HIS A 296 7.88 25.76 -17.40
CA HIS A 296 8.15 27.00 -18.09
C HIS A 296 9.33 26.83 -19.07
N VAL A 297 9.16 27.25 -20.33
CA VAL A 297 10.25 27.25 -21.31
C VAL A 297 10.89 28.63 -21.39
N ALA A 298 12.13 28.74 -20.92
CA ALA A 298 12.88 30.01 -20.95
C ALA A 298 13.51 30.24 -22.32
N SER A 299 12.94 31.16 -23.12
CA SER A 299 13.51 31.55 -24.42
C SER A 299 14.53 32.69 -24.28
N ALA A 300 15.72 32.48 -24.81
CA ALA A 300 16.86 33.43 -24.74
C ALA A 300 16.61 34.75 -25.50
N GLN A 301 15.60 34.84 -26.37
CA GLN A 301 15.41 35.99 -27.29
C GLN A 301 14.60 37.15 -26.72
N ARG A 302 14.14 37.14 -25.48
CA ARG A 302 13.27 38.17 -24.92
C ARG A 302 13.99 39.04 -23.87
N ARG A 303 14.82 40.03 -24.33
CA ARG A 303 15.35 41.10 -23.47
C ARG A 303 14.29 42.18 -23.25
N GLY A 304 14.10 42.63 -22.02
CA GLY A 304 13.20 43.73 -21.64
C GLY A 304 11.84 43.26 -21.07
N ALA A 305 10.84 42.97 -21.85
CA ALA A 305 9.55 42.44 -21.39
C ALA A 305 9.64 40.99 -20.86
N GLY A 306 10.76 40.33 -21.09
CA GLY A 306 11.04 38.96 -20.64
C GLY A 306 11.25 38.83 -19.14
N ALA A 307 11.80 39.84 -18.47
CA ALA A 307 12.09 39.74 -17.03
C ALA A 307 10.82 39.73 -16.17
N ALA A 308 9.81 40.54 -16.52
CA ALA A 308 8.53 40.56 -15.81
C ALA A 308 7.76 39.21 -16.00
N ARG A 309 7.73 38.71 -17.24
CA ARG A 309 7.11 37.41 -17.55
C ARG A 309 7.84 36.23 -16.86
N TYR A 310 9.16 36.26 -16.84
CA TYR A 310 9.94 35.25 -16.13
C TYR A 310 9.64 35.27 -14.62
N ALA A 311 9.61 36.46 -14.01
CA ALA A 311 9.25 36.60 -12.60
C ALA A 311 7.81 36.10 -12.31
N ALA A 312 6.85 36.38 -13.20
CA ALA A 312 5.50 35.86 -13.10
C ALA A 312 5.46 34.34 -13.25
N ALA A 313 6.21 33.77 -14.20
CA ALA A 313 6.32 32.31 -14.36
C ALA A 313 6.90 31.65 -13.12
N MET A 314 7.98 32.19 -12.52
CA MET A 314 8.58 31.66 -11.28
C MET A 314 7.57 31.70 -10.12
N LYS A 315 6.76 32.75 -9.99
CA LYS A 315 5.70 32.82 -8.99
C LYS A 315 4.63 31.73 -9.22
N THR A 316 4.25 31.51 -10.47
CA THR A 316 3.26 30.49 -10.84
C THR A 316 3.79 29.08 -10.64
N LEU A 317 5.09 28.82 -10.91
CA LEU A 317 5.75 27.54 -10.57
C LEU A 317 5.76 27.29 -9.06
N ALA A 318 6.05 28.32 -8.24
CA ALA A 318 5.99 28.20 -6.79
C ALA A 318 4.57 27.82 -6.32
N LEU A 319 3.52 28.48 -6.86
CA LEU A 319 2.13 28.14 -6.60
C LEU A 319 1.81 26.68 -7.01
N ALA A 320 2.32 26.22 -8.16
CA ALA A 320 2.12 24.86 -8.62
C ALA A 320 2.76 23.82 -7.66
N ALA A 321 3.96 24.12 -7.17
CA ALA A 321 4.63 23.28 -6.18
C ALA A 321 3.85 23.20 -4.85
N GLU A 322 3.21 24.30 -4.39
CA GLU A 322 2.33 24.28 -3.23
C GLU A 322 1.10 23.37 -3.42
N PHE A 323 0.65 23.19 -4.66
CA PHE A 323 -0.41 22.24 -5.02
C PHE A 323 0.09 20.82 -5.33
N GLY A 324 1.37 20.53 -5.05
CA GLY A 324 1.95 19.21 -5.24
C GLY A 324 2.39 18.88 -6.66
N ALA A 325 2.55 19.87 -7.53
CA ALA A 325 3.11 19.66 -8.86
C ALA A 325 4.63 19.52 -8.82
N GLU A 326 5.18 18.65 -9.66
CA GLU A 326 6.58 18.74 -10.05
C GLU A 326 6.77 19.95 -10.94
N THR A 327 7.85 20.73 -10.75
CA THR A 327 8.07 21.96 -11.52
C THR A 327 9.42 21.96 -12.19
N ALA A 328 9.48 22.44 -13.45
CA ALA A 328 10.72 22.57 -14.19
C ALA A 328 10.77 23.84 -15.05
N THR A 329 12.00 24.34 -15.25
CA THR A 329 12.28 25.38 -16.25
C THR A 329 13.21 24.80 -17.31
N LEU A 330 12.71 24.71 -18.53
CA LEU A 330 13.47 24.16 -19.67
C LEU A 330 14.11 25.27 -20.49
N PRO A 331 15.36 25.12 -20.92
CA PRO A 331 15.92 25.98 -21.94
C PRO A 331 15.38 25.59 -23.32
N GLY A 332 14.95 26.54 -24.14
CA GLY A 332 14.50 26.23 -25.50
C GLY A 332 14.28 27.47 -26.34
N MET A 333 14.50 27.36 -27.67
CA MET A 333 14.14 28.39 -28.64
C MET A 333 12.72 28.20 -29.19
N ASP A 334 12.31 26.94 -29.34
CA ASP A 334 10.95 26.54 -29.69
C ASP A 334 10.23 25.96 -28.46
N VAL A 335 9.17 26.63 -28.02
CA VAL A 335 8.40 26.24 -26.84
C VAL A 335 7.66 24.92 -27.08
N ALA A 336 7.10 24.73 -28.29
CA ALA A 336 6.34 23.54 -28.61
C ALA A 336 7.24 22.28 -28.64
N GLU A 337 8.43 22.42 -29.27
CA GLU A 337 9.40 21.34 -29.34
C GLU A 337 9.92 20.95 -27.95
N ALA A 338 10.24 21.94 -27.09
CA ALA A 338 10.69 21.71 -25.72
C ALA A 338 9.61 21.03 -24.86
N LEU A 339 8.35 21.44 -24.99
CA LEU A 339 7.23 20.82 -24.28
C LEU A 339 6.97 19.40 -24.76
N VAL A 340 7.00 19.14 -26.07
CA VAL A 340 6.82 17.79 -26.63
C VAL A 340 7.96 16.87 -26.23
N ALA A 341 9.21 17.36 -26.24
CA ALA A 341 10.36 16.58 -25.77
C ALA A 341 10.21 16.22 -24.28
N CYS A 342 9.89 17.19 -23.44
CA CYS A 342 9.61 16.97 -22.02
C CYS A 342 8.44 15.99 -21.80
N ALA A 343 7.37 16.11 -22.58
CA ALA A 343 6.23 15.20 -22.50
C ALA A 343 6.63 13.75 -22.84
N ARG A 344 7.46 13.56 -23.85
CA ARG A 344 7.97 12.23 -24.23
C ARG A 344 8.92 11.66 -23.19
N GLU A 345 9.79 12.48 -22.63
CA GLU A 345 10.74 12.07 -21.60
C GLU A 345 10.02 11.65 -20.31
N HIS A 346 8.95 12.35 -19.95
CA HIS A 346 8.16 12.10 -18.74
C HIS A 346 6.90 11.24 -19.01
N LEU A 347 6.72 10.71 -20.22
CA LEU A 347 5.56 9.88 -20.64
C LEU A 347 4.21 10.50 -20.27
N SER A 348 4.07 11.80 -20.48
CA SER A 348 2.80 12.50 -20.25
C SER A 348 1.78 12.15 -21.33
N LEU A 349 0.61 11.66 -20.94
CA LEU A 349 -0.48 11.31 -21.84
C LEU A 349 -1.45 12.48 -22.09
N ILE A 350 -1.49 13.46 -21.17
CA ILE A 350 -2.38 14.63 -21.26
C ILE A 350 -1.55 15.91 -21.24
N HIS A 351 -1.70 16.74 -22.27
CA HIS A 351 -1.05 18.04 -22.39
C HIS A 351 -2.06 19.15 -22.29
N ILE A 352 -1.81 20.14 -21.41
CA ILE A 352 -2.58 21.36 -21.31
C ILE A 352 -1.64 22.54 -21.52
N SER A 353 -1.87 23.33 -22.58
CA SER A 353 -1.17 24.58 -22.84
C SER A 353 -2.17 25.63 -23.31
N GLU A 354 -1.92 26.90 -23.02
CA GLU A 354 -2.70 27.95 -23.65
C GLU A 354 -2.52 27.92 -25.18
N PRO A 355 -3.61 28.03 -25.96
CA PRO A 355 -3.49 28.15 -27.40
C PRO A 355 -2.69 29.40 -27.74
N THR A 356 -1.52 29.23 -28.36
CA THR A 356 -0.76 30.33 -28.93
C THR A 356 -1.68 31.07 -29.93
N ARG A 357 -2.09 32.30 -29.63
CA ARG A 357 -2.79 33.14 -30.59
C ARG A 357 -1.94 33.21 -31.85
N PRO A 358 -2.50 32.92 -33.03
CA PRO A 358 -1.78 33.18 -34.29
C PRO A 358 -1.45 34.66 -34.34
N LEU A 359 -0.17 34.96 -34.51
CA LEU A 359 0.28 36.31 -34.84
C LEU A 359 -0.25 36.62 -36.26
N TYR A 360 -1.35 37.39 -36.35
CA TYR A 360 -1.68 38.14 -37.53
C TYR A 360 -1.09 39.53 -37.42
#